data_fb0495352be1cd396351cc45fd19f619
#
_entry.id   fb0495352be1cd396351cc45fd19f619
#
_cell.length_a   1.000
_cell.length_b   1.000
_cell.length_c   1.000
_cell.angle_alpha   90.00
_cell.angle_beta   90.00
_cell.angle_gamma   90.00
#
_symmetry.space_group_name_H-M   'P 1'
#
loop_
_entity.id
_entity.type
_entity.pdbx_description
1 polymer ?
#
loop_
_entity_poly.entity_id
_entity_poly.type
_entity_poly.pdbx_seq_one_letter_code
_entity_poly.pdbx_strand_id
1 'polypeptide(L)'
;MIDIKLFVRNLIHNKLYFAITVLGFAIALTFVLVLSVYIRQELSVDQFHQNKDRIYRVVDEEGSYWGAVIGSELQSKYPEIECYTRYYNQNYMVEIPHQEKILMQTALIDSSFFRMFSFPLIKGDPATVLLDKNNIVLTRSFAHKVYGSEDILGKEIVINGKHRLIVTGVMEDLPYNTHFGVTEGFVRFDLLADIWEMPRILEENGNSSFGLYLLTYPGTDIVSKKDIILRDFKSTYWKYRDGFSSKLDFEPLSAVYWGGKTSNSKTQGNSKTTLVGLSVIALLILILALINYNNLSIA
;
A
#
# COMPACT_ATOMS: atom_id res chain seq x y z
N MET A 1 -12.48 53.42 -3.24
CA MET A 1 -11.08 53.53 -2.71
C MET A 1 -11.16 53.31 -1.22
N ILE A 2 -10.67 52.22 -0.72
CA ILE A 2 -10.64 51.95 0.74
C ILE A 2 -9.70 52.99 1.36
N ASP A 3 -10.22 53.80 2.30
CA ASP A 3 -9.43 54.83 2.94
C ASP A 3 -8.52 54.18 3.97
N ILE A 4 -7.29 53.85 3.56
CA ILE A 4 -6.26 53.17 4.36
C ILE A 4 -6.07 53.86 5.71
N LYS A 5 -6.24 55.22 5.80
CA LYS A 5 -6.15 55.96 7.05
C LYS A 5 -7.29 55.62 8.02
N LEU A 6 -8.51 55.45 7.52
CA LEU A 6 -9.68 55.06 8.32
C LEU A 6 -9.51 53.63 8.84
N PHE A 7 -9.04 52.72 8.00
CA PHE A 7 -8.76 51.34 8.36
C PHE A 7 -7.69 51.23 9.44
N VAL A 8 -6.56 51.92 9.31
CA VAL A 8 -5.50 51.91 10.30
C VAL A 8 -5.96 52.55 11.64
N ARG A 9 -6.79 53.59 11.60
CA ARG A 9 -7.34 54.23 12.81
C ARG A 9 -8.29 53.31 13.57
N ASN A 10 -9.15 52.55 12.87
CA ASN A 10 -10.02 51.52 13.48
C ASN A 10 -9.23 50.37 14.08
N LEU A 11 -8.16 49.96 13.39
CA LEU A 11 -7.20 48.95 13.90
C LEU A 11 -6.60 49.33 15.24
N ILE A 12 -6.18 50.59 15.41
CA ILE A 12 -5.53 51.07 16.64
C ILE A 12 -6.55 51.21 17.78
N HIS A 13 -7.82 51.50 17.48
CA HIS A 13 -8.87 51.68 18.51
C HIS A 13 -9.39 50.35 19.04
N ASN A 14 -9.43 49.27 18.22
CA ASN A 14 -9.97 47.96 18.57
C ASN A 14 -8.90 46.85 18.51
N LYS A 15 -7.73 47.09 19.09
CA LYS A 15 -6.56 46.17 19.01
C LYS A 15 -6.86 44.72 19.37
N LEU A 16 -7.65 44.51 20.44
CA LEU A 16 -7.97 43.18 20.93
C LEU A 16 -8.88 42.43 19.95
N TYR A 17 -9.90 43.09 19.41
CA TYR A 17 -10.81 42.51 18.45
C TYR A 17 -10.07 42.13 17.14
N PHE A 18 -9.21 43.04 16.66
CA PHE A 18 -8.36 42.79 15.50
C PHE A 18 -7.42 41.62 15.70
N ALA A 19 -6.73 41.57 16.85
CA ALA A 19 -5.81 40.47 17.17
C ALA A 19 -6.53 39.11 17.20
N ILE A 20 -7.71 39.04 17.85
CA ILE A 20 -8.52 37.83 17.91
C ILE A 20 -8.94 37.38 16.49
N THR A 21 -9.35 38.31 15.64
CA THR A 21 -9.81 37.98 14.30
C THR A 21 -8.67 37.51 13.38
N VAL A 22 -7.51 38.22 13.45
CA VAL A 22 -6.32 37.80 12.66
C VAL A 22 -5.81 36.43 13.12
N LEU A 23 -5.75 36.21 14.44
CA LEU A 23 -5.37 34.90 14.98
C LEU A 23 -6.37 33.81 14.56
N GLY A 24 -7.66 34.08 14.70
CA GLY A 24 -8.71 33.13 14.27
C GLY A 24 -8.64 32.79 12.78
N PHE A 25 -8.40 33.80 11.94
CA PHE A 25 -8.22 33.58 10.50
C PHE A 25 -6.93 32.79 10.19
N ALA A 26 -5.82 33.11 10.84
CA ALA A 26 -4.56 32.41 10.68
C ALA A 26 -4.67 30.93 11.09
N ILE A 27 -5.32 30.65 12.23
CA ILE A 27 -5.58 29.27 12.68
C ILE A 27 -6.47 28.53 11.67
N ALA A 28 -7.56 29.15 11.20
CA ALA A 28 -8.46 28.57 10.24
C ALA A 28 -7.77 28.22 8.91
N LEU A 29 -6.97 29.15 8.37
CA LEU A 29 -6.18 28.92 7.16
C LEU A 29 -5.17 27.79 7.35
N THR A 30 -4.45 27.78 8.47
CA THR A 30 -3.50 26.70 8.77
C THR A 30 -4.19 25.36 8.80
N PHE A 31 -5.35 25.25 9.43
CA PHE A 31 -6.14 24.02 9.48
C PHE A 31 -6.60 23.56 8.10
N VAL A 32 -7.11 24.49 7.28
CA VAL A 32 -7.52 24.20 5.90
C VAL A 32 -6.33 23.72 5.06
N LEU A 33 -5.17 24.35 5.19
CA LEU A 33 -3.96 23.94 4.47
C LEU A 33 -3.50 22.54 4.88
N VAL A 34 -3.45 22.24 6.18
CA VAL A 34 -3.07 20.91 6.70
C VAL A 34 -4.05 19.84 6.18
N LEU A 35 -5.37 20.10 6.27
CA LEU A 35 -6.36 19.17 5.74
C LEU A 35 -6.25 18.99 4.21
N SER A 36 -5.96 20.06 3.48
CA SER A 36 -5.78 19.98 2.03
C SER A 36 -4.57 19.13 1.65
N VAL A 37 -3.46 19.26 2.38
CA VAL A 37 -2.27 18.40 2.20
C VAL A 37 -2.61 16.96 2.51
N TYR A 38 -3.29 16.69 3.62
CA TYR A 38 -3.72 15.35 4.00
C TYR A 38 -4.63 14.71 2.93
N ILE A 39 -5.67 15.44 2.49
CA ILE A 39 -6.58 14.96 1.44
C ILE A 39 -5.82 14.63 0.16
N ARG A 40 -4.88 15.49 -0.25
CA ARG A 40 -4.04 15.24 -1.42
C ARG A 40 -3.17 14.00 -1.27
N GLN A 41 -2.60 13.77 -0.08
CA GLN A 41 -1.82 12.58 0.22
C GLN A 41 -2.67 11.32 0.09
N GLU A 42 -3.84 11.31 0.72
CA GLU A 42 -4.79 10.20 0.65
C GLU A 42 -5.21 9.87 -0.80
N LEU A 43 -5.52 10.89 -1.60
CA LEU A 43 -5.90 10.71 -3.00
C LEU A 43 -4.74 10.27 -3.91
N SER A 44 -3.48 10.41 -3.45
CA SER A 44 -2.29 10.00 -4.21
C SER A 44 -1.87 8.55 -4.00
N VAL A 45 -2.56 7.81 -3.11
CA VAL A 45 -2.20 6.43 -2.81
C VAL A 45 -2.21 5.56 -4.06
N ASP A 46 -1.09 4.87 -4.29
CA ASP A 46 -0.83 3.97 -5.42
C ASP A 46 -0.93 4.60 -6.83
N GLN A 47 -1.04 5.94 -6.92
CA GLN A 47 -1.15 6.61 -8.22
C GLN A 47 0.17 6.64 -9.01
N PHE A 48 1.30 6.39 -8.35
CA PHE A 48 2.63 6.42 -8.96
C PHE A 48 3.00 5.15 -9.74
N HIS A 49 2.24 4.07 -9.58
CA HIS A 49 2.50 2.83 -10.32
C HIS A 49 2.17 2.96 -11.80
N GLN A 50 3.12 2.61 -12.67
CA GLN A 50 2.95 2.67 -14.13
C GLN A 50 1.83 1.77 -14.63
N ASN A 51 1.65 0.62 -14.00
CA ASN A 51 0.65 -0.38 -14.36
C ASN A 51 -0.66 -0.26 -13.56
N LYS A 52 -0.89 0.82 -12.83
CA LYS A 52 -2.02 0.97 -11.89
C LYS A 52 -3.40 0.63 -12.47
N ASP A 53 -3.61 0.95 -13.75
CA ASP A 53 -4.90 0.74 -14.42
C ASP A 53 -5.11 -0.70 -14.90
N ARG A 54 -4.08 -1.55 -14.79
CA ARG A 54 -4.08 -2.97 -15.19
C ARG A 54 -3.88 -3.92 -14.03
N ILE A 55 -3.67 -3.38 -12.82
CA ILE A 55 -3.48 -4.19 -11.60
C ILE A 55 -4.82 -4.32 -10.90
N TYR A 56 -5.16 -5.57 -10.58
CA TYR A 56 -6.36 -5.92 -9.84
C TYR A 56 -6.01 -6.76 -8.62
N ARG A 57 -6.61 -6.47 -7.48
CA ARG A 57 -6.61 -7.36 -6.32
C ARG A 57 -7.79 -8.30 -6.41
N VAL A 58 -7.54 -9.60 -6.26
CA VAL A 58 -8.61 -10.60 -6.22
C VAL A 58 -9.23 -10.60 -4.82
N VAL A 59 -10.54 -10.46 -4.73
CA VAL A 59 -11.27 -10.36 -3.46
C VAL A 59 -12.57 -11.16 -3.49
N ASP A 60 -13.03 -11.52 -2.32
CA ASP A 60 -14.39 -12.03 -2.09
C ASP A 60 -15.12 -11.18 -1.04
N GLU A 61 -16.21 -11.69 -0.46
CA GLU A 61 -16.97 -10.97 0.57
C GLU A 61 -16.17 -10.72 1.85
N GLU A 62 -15.16 -11.56 2.16
CA GLU A 62 -14.35 -11.44 3.37
C GLU A 62 -13.08 -10.60 3.16
N GLY A 63 -12.60 -10.49 1.92
CA GLY A 63 -11.38 -9.75 1.59
C GLY A 63 -10.52 -10.44 0.54
N SER A 64 -9.20 -10.28 0.65
CA SER A 64 -8.22 -10.95 -0.22
C SER A 64 -7.48 -12.03 0.56
N TYR A 65 -8.08 -13.22 0.63
CA TYR A 65 -7.54 -14.38 1.34
C TYR A 65 -7.56 -15.59 0.42
N TRP A 66 -6.41 -15.87 -0.20
CA TRP A 66 -6.30 -16.87 -1.25
C TRP A 66 -5.32 -17.99 -0.89
N GLY A 67 -5.55 -19.18 -1.44
CA GLY A 67 -4.57 -20.26 -1.41
C GLY A 67 -3.36 -19.93 -2.28
N ALA A 68 -2.23 -20.49 -1.95
CA ALA A 68 -0.98 -20.19 -2.64
C ALA A 68 -1.01 -20.56 -4.14
N VAL A 69 -1.77 -21.58 -4.52
CA VAL A 69 -1.85 -22.07 -5.91
C VAL A 69 -2.75 -21.21 -6.82
N ILE A 70 -3.67 -20.42 -6.24
CA ILE A 70 -4.74 -19.77 -7.02
C ILE A 70 -4.19 -18.79 -8.08
N GLY A 71 -3.10 -18.06 -7.76
CA GLY A 71 -2.48 -17.15 -8.72
C GLY A 71 -1.98 -17.87 -9.99
N SER A 72 -1.30 -19.00 -9.84
CA SER A 72 -0.81 -19.80 -10.97
C SER A 72 -1.94 -20.47 -11.74
N GLU A 73 -2.98 -20.93 -11.06
CA GLU A 73 -4.16 -21.50 -11.72
C GLU A 73 -4.89 -20.46 -12.58
N LEU A 74 -5.10 -19.25 -12.06
CA LEU A 74 -5.72 -18.18 -12.80
C LEU A 74 -4.89 -17.79 -14.02
N GLN A 75 -3.59 -17.60 -13.86
CA GLN A 75 -2.71 -17.24 -14.97
C GLN A 75 -2.67 -18.32 -16.05
N SER A 76 -2.69 -19.59 -15.69
CA SER A 76 -2.65 -20.69 -16.65
C SER A 76 -3.93 -20.82 -17.46
N LYS A 77 -5.09 -20.49 -16.88
CA LYS A 77 -6.41 -20.65 -17.48
C LYS A 77 -6.90 -19.42 -18.25
N TYR A 78 -6.49 -18.23 -17.84
CA TYR A 78 -7.03 -16.97 -18.37
C TYR A 78 -5.92 -16.14 -19.04
N PRO A 79 -5.89 -16.11 -20.38
CA PRO A 79 -4.84 -15.45 -21.15
C PRO A 79 -4.84 -13.92 -21.00
N GLU A 80 -5.87 -13.34 -20.40
CA GLU A 80 -5.93 -11.93 -20.03
C GLU A 80 -4.88 -11.56 -18.98
N ILE A 81 -4.40 -12.54 -18.19
CA ILE A 81 -3.49 -12.33 -17.06
C ILE A 81 -2.05 -12.45 -17.54
N GLU A 82 -1.32 -11.34 -17.50
CA GLU A 82 0.11 -11.28 -17.85
C GLU A 82 0.98 -11.94 -16.78
N CYS A 83 0.75 -11.58 -15.51
CA CYS A 83 1.37 -12.22 -14.36
C CYS A 83 0.55 -11.95 -13.09
N TYR A 84 0.93 -12.64 -12.01
CA TYR A 84 0.37 -12.44 -10.69
C TYR A 84 1.47 -12.24 -9.66
N THR A 85 1.12 -11.72 -8.50
CA THR A 85 1.94 -11.77 -7.30
C THR A 85 1.06 -12.05 -6.08
N ARG A 86 1.53 -12.98 -5.27
CA ARG A 86 1.02 -13.18 -3.91
C ARG A 86 1.71 -12.18 -3.00
N TYR A 87 1.06 -11.82 -1.93
CA TYR A 87 1.60 -10.92 -0.92
C TYR A 87 1.27 -11.43 0.47
N TYR A 88 2.31 -11.61 1.28
CA TYR A 88 2.18 -11.99 2.67
C TYR A 88 3.22 -11.27 3.52
N ASN A 89 2.81 -10.39 4.43
CA ASN A 89 3.71 -9.59 5.26
C ASN A 89 3.72 -10.11 6.69
N GLN A 90 4.89 -10.48 7.18
CA GLN A 90 5.12 -10.99 8.53
C GLN A 90 6.43 -10.45 9.11
N ASN A 91 6.52 -10.51 10.43
CA ASN A 91 7.74 -10.17 11.14
C ASN A 91 8.57 -11.43 11.33
N TYR A 92 9.85 -11.36 10.96
CA TYR A 92 10.83 -12.43 11.21
C TYR A 92 12.02 -11.90 12.00
N MET A 93 12.55 -12.77 12.87
CA MET A 93 13.83 -12.49 13.52
C MET A 93 14.94 -12.68 12.48
N VAL A 94 15.76 -11.67 12.32
CA VAL A 94 16.92 -11.71 11.42
C VAL A 94 18.21 -11.59 12.20
N GLU A 95 19.19 -12.36 11.74
CA GLU A 95 20.54 -12.40 12.28
C GLU A 95 21.51 -11.90 11.20
N ILE A 96 22.35 -10.98 11.58
CA ILE A 96 23.41 -10.43 10.75
C ILE A 96 24.72 -10.78 11.43
N PRO A 97 25.75 -11.22 10.70
CA PRO A 97 27.04 -11.56 11.30
C PRO A 97 27.55 -10.45 12.24
N HIS A 98 27.91 -10.83 13.46
CA HIS A 98 28.45 -9.94 14.50
C HIS A 98 27.49 -8.87 15.06
N GLN A 99 26.17 -9.04 14.90
CA GLN A 99 25.17 -8.15 15.44
C GLN A 99 24.13 -8.91 16.27
N GLU A 100 23.35 -8.16 17.08
CA GLU A 100 22.20 -8.71 17.78
C GLU A 100 21.09 -9.07 16.81
N LYS A 101 20.26 -10.05 17.21
CA LYS A 101 19.05 -10.40 16.43
C LYS A 101 18.06 -9.25 16.50
N ILE A 102 17.50 -8.91 15.35
CA ILE A 102 16.50 -7.85 15.23
C ILE A 102 15.25 -8.36 14.52
N LEU A 103 14.12 -7.74 14.82
CA LEU A 103 12.88 -8.00 14.14
C LEU A 103 12.83 -7.20 12.84
N MET A 104 12.51 -7.87 11.72
CA MET A 104 12.35 -7.26 10.39
C MET A 104 10.95 -7.53 9.87
N GLN A 105 10.27 -6.49 9.41
CA GLN A 105 9.02 -6.63 8.68
C GLN A 105 9.30 -7.06 7.24
N THR A 106 8.87 -8.28 6.90
CA THR A 106 9.23 -8.93 5.64
C THR A 106 8.00 -9.24 4.82
N ALA A 107 7.99 -8.81 3.57
CA ALA A 107 7.00 -9.24 2.60
C ALA A 107 7.51 -10.44 1.79
N LEU A 108 6.71 -11.49 1.76
CA LEU A 108 6.90 -12.62 0.85
C LEU A 108 6.08 -12.34 -0.40
N ILE A 109 6.76 -12.29 -1.55
CA ILE A 109 6.22 -11.87 -2.84
C ILE A 109 6.72 -12.76 -3.98
N ASP A 110 6.02 -12.79 -5.08
CA ASP A 110 6.52 -13.44 -6.28
C ASP A 110 7.54 -12.55 -7.02
N SER A 111 8.38 -13.14 -7.84
CA SER A 111 9.40 -12.41 -8.63
C SER A 111 8.81 -11.38 -9.59
N SER A 112 7.53 -11.50 -9.93
CA SER A 112 6.77 -10.56 -10.75
C SER A 112 6.43 -9.24 -10.04
N PHE A 113 6.58 -9.16 -8.71
CA PHE A 113 6.17 -8.00 -7.91
C PHE A 113 6.79 -6.68 -8.41
N PHE A 114 8.11 -6.64 -8.60
CA PHE A 114 8.80 -5.43 -9.07
C PHE A 114 8.50 -5.07 -10.54
N ARG A 115 7.98 -6.01 -11.34
CA ARG A 115 7.45 -5.74 -12.67
C ARG A 115 6.04 -5.16 -12.62
N MET A 116 5.23 -5.61 -11.65
CA MET A 116 3.85 -5.11 -11.46
C MET A 116 3.84 -3.72 -10.83
N PHE A 117 4.59 -3.57 -9.74
CA PHE A 117 4.61 -2.36 -8.92
C PHE A 117 5.89 -1.57 -9.15
N SER A 118 5.75 -0.26 -9.37
CA SER A 118 6.85 0.64 -9.75
C SER A 118 7.63 1.15 -8.55
N PHE A 119 8.07 0.25 -7.65
CA PHE A 119 8.95 0.62 -6.56
C PHE A 119 10.40 0.70 -7.06
N PRO A 120 11.10 1.84 -6.86
CA PRO A 120 12.42 2.02 -7.42
C PRO A 120 13.48 1.22 -6.64
N LEU A 121 14.31 0.47 -7.37
CA LEU A 121 15.52 -0.12 -6.84
C LEU A 121 16.68 0.89 -6.94
N ILE A 122 17.44 1.00 -5.86
CA ILE A 122 18.69 1.79 -5.80
C ILE A 122 19.85 0.95 -6.36
N LYS A 123 19.86 -0.33 -5.98
CA LYS A 123 20.83 -1.35 -6.39
C LYS A 123 20.09 -2.61 -6.82
N GLY A 124 20.60 -3.30 -7.82
CA GLY A 124 19.99 -4.50 -8.36
C GLY A 124 19.12 -4.23 -9.58
N ASP A 125 18.68 -5.29 -10.25
CA ASP A 125 17.83 -5.24 -11.44
C ASP A 125 16.44 -5.82 -11.07
N PRO A 126 15.34 -5.11 -11.30
CA PRO A 126 13.98 -5.60 -11.00
C PRO A 126 13.63 -6.96 -11.59
N ALA A 127 14.26 -7.33 -12.73
CA ALA A 127 14.05 -8.61 -13.38
C ALA A 127 14.76 -9.77 -12.68
N THR A 128 15.81 -9.50 -11.90
CA THR A 128 16.72 -10.54 -11.40
C THR A 128 16.86 -10.58 -9.88
N VAL A 129 16.50 -9.52 -9.16
CA VAL A 129 16.73 -9.42 -7.70
C VAL A 129 16.07 -10.52 -6.88
N LEU A 130 14.99 -11.15 -7.38
CA LEU A 130 14.30 -12.26 -6.73
C LEU A 130 14.22 -13.50 -7.65
N LEU A 131 15.28 -13.82 -8.42
CA LEU A 131 15.32 -15.03 -9.23
C LEU A 131 15.46 -16.29 -8.38
N ASP A 132 16.29 -16.27 -7.36
CA ASP A 132 16.48 -17.39 -6.43
C ASP A 132 15.66 -17.17 -5.15
N LYS A 133 15.15 -18.27 -4.56
CA LYS A 133 14.38 -18.20 -3.31
C LYS A 133 15.21 -17.71 -2.12
N ASN A 134 16.53 -17.81 -2.21
CA ASN A 134 17.45 -17.34 -1.18
C ASN A 134 17.90 -15.88 -1.40
N ASN A 135 17.27 -15.16 -2.32
CA ASN A 135 17.51 -13.75 -2.53
C ASN A 135 16.63 -12.89 -1.62
N ILE A 136 17.17 -11.75 -1.20
CA ILE A 136 16.45 -10.72 -0.45
C ILE A 136 16.74 -9.35 -1.00
N VAL A 137 15.71 -8.51 -1.07
CA VAL A 137 15.80 -7.07 -1.31
C VAL A 137 15.52 -6.36 0.00
N LEU A 138 16.39 -5.44 0.39
CA LEU A 138 16.22 -4.64 1.60
C LEU A 138 15.83 -3.20 1.24
N THR A 139 15.07 -2.55 2.11
CA THR A 139 14.86 -1.11 2.00
C THR A 139 16.11 -0.34 2.40
N ARG A 140 16.24 0.90 1.90
CA ARG A 140 17.37 1.80 2.21
C ARG A 140 17.54 1.97 3.73
N SER A 141 16.48 2.32 4.43
CA SER A 141 16.53 2.55 5.87
C SER A 141 16.97 1.30 6.62
N PHE A 142 16.48 0.11 6.23
CA PHE A 142 16.90 -1.12 6.87
C PHE A 142 18.35 -1.49 6.54
N ALA A 143 18.79 -1.29 5.30
CA ALA A 143 20.18 -1.48 4.90
C ALA A 143 21.13 -0.60 5.73
N HIS A 144 20.80 0.68 5.89
CA HIS A 144 21.56 1.59 6.77
C HIS A 144 21.52 1.18 8.24
N LYS A 145 20.35 0.78 8.73
CA LYS A 145 20.18 0.34 10.12
C LYS A 145 21.11 -0.83 10.49
N VAL A 146 21.30 -1.77 9.55
CA VAL A 146 22.01 -3.04 9.85
C VAL A 146 23.43 -3.11 9.30
N TYR A 147 23.73 -2.40 8.22
CA TYR A 147 25.07 -2.43 7.58
C TYR A 147 25.73 -1.05 7.53
N GLY A 148 25.01 0.02 7.88
CA GLY A 148 25.52 1.40 7.79
C GLY A 148 25.72 1.92 6.35
N SER A 149 25.25 1.20 5.33
CA SER A 149 25.54 1.46 3.92
C SER A 149 24.43 0.91 3.02
N GLU A 150 24.31 1.44 1.80
CA GLU A 150 23.53 0.87 0.70
C GLU A 150 24.35 -0.09 -0.17
N ASP A 151 25.68 -0.12 -0.01
CA ASP A 151 26.58 -0.99 -0.78
C ASP A 151 26.74 -2.34 -0.09
N ILE A 152 25.66 -3.12 -0.14
CA ILE A 152 25.50 -4.37 0.61
C ILE A 152 25.15 -5.56 -0.27
N LEU A 153 25.23 -5.43 -1.60
CA LEU A 153 24.97 -6.56 -2.49
C LEU A 153 25.94 -7.72 -2.17
N GLY A 154 25.42 -8.93 -2.14
CA GLY A 154 26.16 -10.13 -1.78
C GLY A 154 26.35 -10.35 -0.27
N LYS A 155 25.91 -9.43 0.59
CA LYS A 155 25.92 -9.66 2.06
C LYS A 155 24.88 -10.73 2.43
N GLU A 156 25.18 -11.44 3.49
CA GLU A 156 24.32 -12.50 4.02
C GLU A 156 23.45 -11.99 5.19
N ILE A 157 22.19 -12.40 5.22
CA ILE A 157 21.26 -12.23 6.32
C ILE A 157 20.57 -13.57 6.58
N VAL A 158 20.32 -13.91 7.86
CA VAL A 158 19.70 -15.18 8.23
C VAL A 158 18.33 -14.92 8.83
N ILE A 159 17.28 -15.55 8.30
CA ILE A 159 15.93 -15.47 8.85
C ILE A 159 15.69 -16.67 9.78
N ASN A 160 15.16 -16.41 10.98
CA ASN A 160 14.81 -17.41 12.01
C ASN A 160 15.95 -18.39 12.35
N GLY A 161 17.21 -17.97 12.20
CA GLY A 161 18.37 -18.80 12.50
C GLY A 161 18.63 -19.96 11.54
N LYS A 162 17.81 -20.12 10.49
CA LYS A 162 17.84 -21.26 9.56
C LYS A 162 18.08 -20.86 8.11
N HIS A 163 17.38 -19.83 7.64
CA HIS A 163 17.29 -19.51 6.21
C HIS A 163 18.29 -18.42 5.87
N ARG A 164 19.38 -18.82 5.20
CA ARG A 164 20.43 -17.90 4.72
C ARG A 164 19.99 -17.27 3.41
N LEU A 165 19.96 -15.96 3.38
CA LEU A 165 19.58 -15.16 2.22
C LEU A 165 20.72 -14.24 1.82
N ILE A 166 20.85 -14.00 0.53
CA ILE A 166 21.82 -13.08 -0.05
C ILE A 166 21.12 -11.81 -0.46
N VAL A 167 21.65 -10.67 -0.05
CA VAL A 167 21.15 -9.37 -0.49
C VAL A 167 21.48 -9.17 -1.96
N THR A 168 20.47 -9.12 -2.80
CA THR A 168 20.59 -8.97 -4.25
C THR A 168 20.03 -7.63 -4.74
N GLY A 169 19.39 -6.89 -3.86
CA GLY A 169 18.88 -5.56 -4.19
C GLY A 169 18.74 -4.68 -2.95
N VAL A 170 18.81 -3.38 -3.17
CA VAL A 170 18.44 -2.34 -2.23
C VAL A 170 17.44 -1.43 -2.92
N MET A 171 16.32 -1.16 -2.28
CA MET A 171 15.25 -0.32 -2.82
C MET A 171 15.04 0.93 -1.95
N GLU A 172 14.40 1.94 -2.51
CA GLU A 172 13.86 3.04 -1.71
C GLU A 172 12.88 2.52 -0.66
N ASP A 173 12.77 3.23 0.44
CA ASP A 173 11.72 2.92 1.41
C ASP A 173 10.34 3.04 0.76
N LEU A 174 9.40 2.22 1.21
CA LEU A 174 8.04 2.32 0.70
C LEU A 174 7.49 3.72 1.01
N PRO A 175 6.93 4.41 0.00
CA PRO A 175 6.35 5.72 0.23
C PRO A 175 5.11 5.60 1.11
N TYR A 176 4.82 6.65 1.89
CA TYR A 176 3.63 6.69 2.75
C TYR A 176 2.31 6.58 1.97
N ASN A 177 2.30 6.93 0.68
CA ASN A 177 1.14 6.87 -0.20
C ASN A 177 1.05 5.56 -0.98
N THR A 178 1.21 4.45 -0.30
CA THR A 178 0.94 3.09 -0.82
C THR A 178 0.02 2.32 0.12
N HIS A 179 -0.78 1.41 -0.43
CA HIS A 179 -1.61 0.51 0.37
C HIS A 179 -0.81 -0.60 1.05
N PHE A 180 0.42 -0.85 0.63
CA PHE A 180 1.29 -1.82 1.32
C PHE A 180 1.70 -1.28 2.69
N GLY A 181 1.68 -2.15 3.70
CA GLY A 181 2.15 -1.82 5.04
C GLY A 181 3.67 -1.65 5.11
N VAL A 182 4.15 -1.22 6.28
CA VAL A 182 5.59 -1.11 6.52
C VAL A 182 6.26 -2.44 6.16
N THR A 183 7.32 -2.34 5.38
CA THR A 183 8.10 -3.50 4.92
C THR A 183 9.56 -3.08 4.85
N GLU A 184 10.43 -3.86 5.45
CA GLU A 184 11.88 -3.61 5.55
C GLU A 184 12.68 -4.55 4.64
N GLY A 185 12.10 -5.74 4.33
CA GLY A 185 12.71 -6.73 3.45
C GLY A 185 11.69 -7.43 2.56
N PHE A 186 12.12 -7.83 1.37
CA PHE A 186 11.30 -8.54 0.39
C PHE A 186 12.01 -9.84 0.00
N VAL A 187 11.33 -10.95 0.16
CA VAL A 187 11.82 -12.29 -0.18
C VAL A 187 10.84 -13.01 -1.09
N ARG A 188 11.31 -14.05 -1.77
CA ARG A 188 10.43 -14.84 -2.62
C ARG A 188 9.37 -15.58 -1.81
N PHE A 189 8.18 -15.64 -2.38
CA PHE A 189 7.03 -16.27 -1.76
C PHE A 189 7.25 -17.78 -1.50
N ASP A 190 7.97 -18.45 -2.37
CA ASP A 190 8.25 -19.89 -2.22
C ASP A 190 9.15 -20.24 -1.02
N LEU A 191 9.88 -19.28 -0.47
CA LEU A 191 10.59 -19.43 0.81
C LEU A 191 9.62 -19.77 1.98
N LEU A 192 8.34 -19.43 1.84
CA LEU A 192 7.33 -19.73 2.85
C LEU A 192 7.23 -21.24 3.16
N ALA A 193 7.37 -22.07 2.13
CA ALA A 193 7.32 -23.52 2.29
C ALA A 193 8.42 -24.03 3.23
N ASP A 194 9.60 -23.41 3.15
CA ASP A 194 10.73 -23.75 4.02
C ASP A 194 10.53 -23.17 5.43
N ILE A 195 10.08 -21.92 5.54
CA ILE A 195 9.85 -21.22 6.83
C ILE A 195 8.76 -21.92 7.64
N TRP A 196 7.69 -22.35 7.01
CA TRP A 196 6.58 -23.03 7.67
C TRP A 196 6.77 -24.54 7.79
N GLU A 197 7.86 -25.09 7.19
CA GLU A 197 8.11 -26.52 7.12
C GLU A 197 6.94 -27.30 6.49
N MET A 198 6.29 -26.67 5.47
CA MET A 198 5.13 -27.17 4.76
C MET A 198 5.39 -27.19 3.24
N PRO A 199 6.14 -28.18 2.72
CA PRO A 199 6.55 -28.20 1.30
C PRO A 199 5.41 -28.10 0.31
N ARG A 200 4.23 -28.66 0.66
CA ARG A 200 3.05 -28.68 -0.21
C ARG A 200 2.21 -27.44 -0.16
N ILE A 201 2.53 -26.46 0.70
CA ILE A 201 1.75 -25.21 0.86
C ILE A 201 1.58 -24.44 -0.45
N LEU A 202 2.56 -24.56 -1.35
CA LEU A 202 2.56 -23.87 -2.65
C LEU A 202 1.67 -24.54 -3.69
N GLU A 203 1.36 -25.82 -3.52
CA GLU A 203 0.61 -26.67 -4.47
C GLU A 203 -0.84 -26.89 -4.01
N GLU A 204 -1.09 -26.73 -2.73
CA GLU A 204 -2.40 -27.01 -2.14
C GLU A 204 -3.30 -25.77 -2.16
N ASN A 205 -4.58 -25.99 -2.43
CA ASN A 205 -5.60 -24.96 -2.33
C ASN A 205 -6.33 -24.95 -0.97
N GLY A 206 -5.86 -25.77 0.00
CA GLY A 206 -6.51 -25.99 1.29
C GLY A 206 -6.35 -24.85 2.32
N ASN A 207 -5.62 -23.80 1.99
CA ASN A 207 -5.47 -22.62 2.84
C ASN A 207 -6.03 -21.36 2.15
N SER A 208 -6.19 -20.30 2.93
CA SER A 208 -6.70 -19.01 2.46
C SER A 208 -6.08 -17.90 3.30
N SER A 209 -4.82 -17.54 3.00
CA SER A 209 -4.03 -16.64 3.86
C SER A 209 -3.33 -15.51 3.13
N PHE A 210 -3.30 -15.53 1.79
CA PHE A 210 -2.42 -14.67 1.01
C PHE A 210 -3.20 -13.66 0.18
N GLY A 211 -2.74 -12.41 0.17
CA GLY A 211 -3.20 -11.43 -0.79
C GLY A 211 -2.80 -11.85 -2.20
N LEU A 212 -3.67 -11.62 -3.18
CA LEU A 212 -3.43 -11.98 -4.58
C LEU A 212 -3.70 -10.77 -5.48
N TYR A 213 -2.69 -10.41 -6.25
CA TYR A 213 -2.74 -9.34 -7.24
C TYR A 213 -2.46 -9.92 -8.64
N LEU A 214 -3.20 -9.43 -9.61
CA LEU A 214 -3.07 -9.80 -11.02
C LEU A 214 -2.66 -8.57 -11.82
N LEU A 215 -1.75 -8.74 -12.77
CA LEU A 215 -1.49 -7.78 -13.83
C LEU A 215 -2.10 -8.33 -15.12
N THR A 216 -2.92 -7.53 -15.78
CA THR A 216 -3.53 -7.93 -17.05
C THR A 216 -2.77 -7.37 -18.24
N TYR A 217 -2.88 -8.05 -19.41
CA TYR A 217 -2.36 -7.47 -20.64
C TYR A 217 -3.10 -6.17 -21.02
N PRO A 218 -2.44 -5.24 -21.71
CA PRO A 218 -3.09 -4.02 -22.19
C PRO A 218 -4.31 -4.34 -23.06
N GLY A 219 -5.42 -3.64 -22.80
CA GLY A 219 -6.65 -3.78 -23.59
C GLY A 219 -7.48 -5.03 -23.29
N THR A 220 -7.11 -5.85 -22.29
CA THR A 220 -7.92 -6.99 -21.85
C THR A 220 -8.83 -6.63 -20.68
N ASP A 221 -9.92 -7.38 -20.50
CA ASP A 221 -10.90 -7.17 -19.44
C ASP A 221 -11.11 -8.46 -18.63
N ILE A 222 -10.41 -8.56 -17.52
CA ILE A 222 -10.56 -9.70 -16.57
C ILE A 222 -11.88 -9.63 -15.80
N VAL A 223 -12.43 -8.42 -15.61
CA VAL A 223 -13.67 -8.23 -14.85
C VAL A 223 -14.85 -8.89 -15.56
N SER A 224 -14.88 -8.86 -16.91
CA SER A 224 -15.87 -9.57 -17.71
C SER A 224 -15.85 -11.10 -17.55
N LYS A 225 -14.73 -11.66 -17.09
CA LYS A 225 -14.57 -13.11 -16.85
C LYS A 225 -15.03 -13.56 -15.45
N LYS A 226 -15.43 -12.64 -14.60
CA LYS A 226 -15.78 -12.87 -13.21
C LYS A 226 -16.73 -14.05 -13.01
N ASP A 227 -17.82 -14.11 -13.77
CA ASP A 227 -18.85 -15.15 -13.60
C ASP A 227 -18.35 -16.54 -14.07
N ILE A 228 -17.47 -16.56 -15.07
CA ILE A 228 -16.85 -17.82 -15.56
C ILE A 228 -15.88 -18.32 -14.49
N ILE A 229 -15.02 -17.46 -13.96
CA ILE A 229 -14.05 -17.81 -12.93
C ILE A 229 -14.78 -18.25 -11.64
N LEU A 230 -15.84 -17.55 -11.25
CA LEU A 230 -16.65 -17.94 -10.09
C LEU A 230 -17.27 -19.33 -10.27
N ARG A 231 -17.72 -19.66 -11.49
CA ARG A 231 -18.26 -20.99 -11.78
C ARG A 231 -17.18 -22.06 -11.66
N ASP A 232 -15.98 -21.80 -12.17
CA ASP A 232 -14.84 -22.72 -12.03
C ASP A 232 -14.50 -22.93 -10.55
N PHE A 233 -14.43 -21.87 -9.76
CA PHE A 233 -14.12 -21.95 -8.33
C PHE A 233 -15.16 -22.74 -7.54
N LYS A 234 -16.44 -22.65 -7.89
CA LYS A 234 -17.49 -23.46 -7.26
C LYS A 234 -17.30 -24.97 -7.46
N SER A 235 -16.56 -25.37 -8.50
CA SER A 235 -16.27 -26.79 -8.76
C SER A 235 -14.91 -27.24 -8.23
N THR A 236 -13.92 -26.34 -8.15
CA THR A 236 -12.52 -26.71 -7.90
C THR A 236 -11.95 -26.21 -6.59
N TYR A 237 -12.38 -25.03 -6.14
CA TYR A 237 -11.79 -24.39 -4.97
C TYR A 237 -12.67 -24.57 -3.73
N TRP A 238 -12.13 -25.21 -2.69
CA TRP A 238 -12.87 -25.61 -1.49
C TRP A 238 -13.70 -24.49 -0.88
N LYS A 239 -13.16 -23.27 -0.83
CA LYS A 239 -13.81 -22.10 -0.23
C LYS A 239 -15.18 -21.81 -0.85
N TYR A 240 -15.30 -22.01 -2.16
CA TYR A 240 -16.55 -21.81 -2.91
C TYR A 240 -17.38 -23.09 -3.00
N ARG A 241 -16.72 -24.25 -3.19
CA ARG A 241 -17.38 -25.55 -3.26
C ARG A 241 -18.12 -25.88 -1.96
N ASP A 242 -17.49 -25.57 -0.81
CA ASP A 242 -18.02 -25.92 0.51
C ASP A 242 -18.88 -24.77 1.11
N GLY A 243 -19.13 -23.69 0.34
CA GLY A 243 -20.06 -22.62 0.67
C GLY A 243 -19.53 -21.54 1.62
N PHE A 244 -18.21 -21.47 1.87
CA PHE A 244 -17.60 -20.43 2.69
C PHE A 244 -17.57 -19.08 1.98
N SER A 245 -17.56 -19.06 0.64
CA SER A 245 -17.65 -17.85 -0.16
C SER A 245 -18.60 -18.05 -1.33
N SER A 246 -19.30 -16.99 -1.73
CA SER A 246 -20.26 -17.01 -2.83
C SER A 246 -19.96 -15.98 -3.92
N LYS A 247 -19.11 -15.00 -3.62
CA LYS A 247 -18.77 -13.87 -4.50
C LYS A 247 -17.29 -13.84 -4.80
N LEU A 248 -16.98 -13.45 -6.01
CA LEU A 248 -15.63 -13.13 -6.47
C LEU A 248 -15.65 -11.73 -7.06
N ASP A 249 -14.60 -10.95 -6.84
CA ASP A 249 -14.44 -9.66 -7.50
C ASP A 249 -12.98 -9.36 -7.82
N PHE A 250 -12.76 -8.50 -8.83
CA PHE A 250 -11.48 -7.96 -9.22
C PHE A 250 -11.46 -6.47 -8.89
N GLU A 251 -10.84 -6.14 -7.77
CA GLU A 251 -10.78 -4.78 -7.27
C GLU A 251 -9.61 -4.04 -7.94
N PRO A 252 -9.85 -2.99 -8.76
CA PRO A 252 -8.78 -2.24 -9.39
C PRO A 252 -7.88 -1.59 -8.32
N LEU A 253 -6.59 -1.45 -8.61
CA LEU A 253 -5.60 -0.92 -7.66
C LEU A 253 -6.04 0.43 -7.06
N SER A 254 -6.67 1.28 -7.86
CA SER A 254 -7.22 2.58 -7.42
C SER A 254 -8.32 2.49 -6.36
N ALA A 255 -8.93 1.30 -6.19
CA ALA A 255 -9.98 1.06 -5.20
C ALA A 255 -9.47 0.32 -3.96
N VAL A 256 -8.31 -0.36 -4.04
CA VAL A 256 -7.76 -1.22 -2.99
C VAL A 256 -7.65 -0.49 -1.66
N TYR A 257 -7.11 0.71 -1.66
CA TYR A 257 -6.95 1.53 -0.45
C TYR A 257 -8.28 1.95 0.18
N TRP A 258 -9.31 2.15 -0.65
CA TRP A 258 -10.63 2.65 -0.24
C TRP A 258 -11.65 1.56 0.05
N GLY A 259 -11.36 0.33 -0.36
CA GLY A 259 -12.32 -0.78 -0.33
C GLY A 259 -12.69 -1.27 1.06
N GLY A 260 -11.94 -0.89 2.09
CA GLY A 260 -12.13 -1.39 3.47
C GLY A 260 -11.95 -2.91 3.60
N LYS A 261 -11.73 -3.61 2.50
CA LYS A 261 -11.45 -5.05 2.47
C LYS A 261 -9.98 -5.27 2.78
N THR A 262 -9.74 -6.00 3.83
CA THR A 262 -8.39 -6.32 4.27
C THR A 262 -7.95 -7.68 3.76
N SER A 263 -6.66 -7.94 3.84
CA SER A 263 -6.09 -9.28 3.77
C SER A 263 -5.25 -9.51 5.02
N ASN A 264 -4.90 -10.75 5.33
CA ASN A 264 -3.95 -11.07 6.41
C ASN A 264 -2.54 -10.49 6.16
N SER A 265 -2.35 -9.81 5.04
CA SER A 265 -1.07 -9.27 4.58
C SER A 265 -0.76 -7.86 5.08
N LYS A 266 -1.43 -7.37 6.11
CA LYS A 266 -1.17 -6.05 6.73
C LYS A 266 -1.18 -4.90 5.71
N THR A 267 -2.14 -4.89 4.79
CA THR A 267 -2.35 -3.76 3.89
C THR A 267 -3.02 -2.60 4.63
N GLN A 268 -2.72 -1.38 4.20
CA GLN A 268 -3.35 -0.17 4.72
C GLN A 268 -4.61 0.16 3.94
N GLY A 269 -5.54 0.85 4.57
CA GLY A 269 -6.76 1.32 3.93
C GLY A 269 -7.40 2.47 4.69
N ASN A 270 -8.22 3.25 4.00
CA ASN A 270 -9.01 4.33 4.57
C ASN A 270 -10.42 4.34 3.98
N SER A 271 -11.30 5.13 4.55
CA SER A 271 -12.69 5.27 4.11
C SER A 271 -12.90 6.54 3.28
N LYS A 272 -13.48 6.40 2.09
CA LYS A 272 -13.90 7.57 1.29
C LYS A 272 -14.87 8.47 2.07
N THR A 273 -15.71 7.89 2.90
CA THR A 273 -16.65 8.64 3.74
C THR A 273 -15.93 9.56 4.73
N THR A 274 -14.85 9.05 5.36
CA THR A 274 -14.00 9.85 6.25
C THR A 274 -13.36 11.01 5.49
N LEU A 275 -12.84 10.77 4.30
CA LEU A 275 -12.20 11.80 3.49
C LEU A 275 -13.19 12.88 3.05
N VAL A 276 -14.40 12.48 2.60
CA VAL A 276 -15.48 13.42 2.26
C VAL A 276 -15.89 14.25 3.49
N GLY A 277 -16.04 13.61 4.66
CA GLY A 277 -16.35 14.30 5.91
C GLY A 277 -15.30 15.37 6.25
N LEU A 278 -14.02 15.04 6.18
CA LEU A 278 -12.92 15.99 6.41
C LEU A 278 -12.92 17.12 5.38
N SER A 279 -13.23 16.84 4.12
CA SER A 279 -13.34 17.86 3.06
C SER A 279 -14.46 18.85 3.33
N VAL A 280 -15.62 18.37 3.78
CA VAL A 280 -16.74 19.23 4.17
C VAL A 280 -16.38 20.10 5.37
N ILE A 281 -15.72 19.53 6.39
CA ILE A 281 -15.26 20.30 7.56
C ILE A 281 -14.28 21.39 7.12
N ALA A 282 -13.31 21.08 6.27
CA ALA A 282 -12.35 22.06 5.75
C ALA A 282 -13.04 23.22 5.03
N LEU A 283 -14.06 22.90 4.20
CA LEU A 283 -14.85 23.89 3.48
C LEU A 283 -15.65 24.79 4.43
N LEU A 284 -16.30 24.20 5.45
CA LEU A 284 -17.05 24.97 6.45
C LEU A 284 -16.14 25.91 7.24
N ILE A 285 -14.98 25.45 7.66
CA ILE A 285 -13.99 26.30 8.36
C ILE A 285 -13.55 27.46 7.47
N LEU A 286 -13.32 27.21 6.18
CA LEU A 286 -12.94 28.25 5.23
C LEU A 286 -14.05 29.29 5.06
N ILE A 287 -15.31 28.85 4.91
CA ILE A 287 -16.46 29.72 4.80
C ILE A 287 -16.60 30.59 6.06
N LEU A 288 -16.51 30.01 7.24
CA LEU A 288 -16.58 30.75 8.50
C LEU A 288 -15.44 31.77 8.64
N ALA A 289 -14.24 31.41 8.22
CA ALA A 289 -13.08 32.31 8.22
C ALA A 289 -13.31 33.50 7.26
N LEU A 290 -13.86 33.25 6.08
CA LEU A 290 -14.20 34.30 5.09
C LEU A 290 -15.32 35.23 5.59
N ILE A 291 -16.37 34.68 6.24
CA ILE A 291 -17.43 35.48 6.85
C ILE A 291 -16.85 36.38 7.95
N ASN A 292 -16.00 35.83 8.83
CA ASN A 292 -15.35 36.59 9.88
C ASN A 292 -14.47 37.73 9.33
N TYR A 293 -13.71 37.42 8.25
CA TYR A 293 -12.90 38.45 7.56
C TYR A 293 -13.77 39.55 6.93
N ASN A 294 -14.88 39.18 6.25
CA ASN A 294 -15.80 40.15 5.66
C ASN A 294 -16.42 41.06 6.72
N ASN A 295 -16.87 40.51 7.84
CA ASN A 295 -17.42 41.30 8.95
C ASN A 295 -16.42 42.32 9.50
N LEU A 296 -15.13 41.96 9.51
CA LEU A 296 -14.06 42.87 9.92
C LEU A 296 -13.79 43.98 8.89
N SER A 297 -13.97 43.69 7.61
CA SER A 297 -13.74 44.65 6.52
C SER A 297 -14.87 45.67 6.38
N ILE A 298 -16.08 45.38 6.90
CA ILE A 298 -17.27 46.22 6.82
C ILE A 298 -17.44 47.09 8.10
N ALA A 299 -16.91 46.64 9.26
CA ALA A 299 -16.93 47.37 10.52
C ALA A 299 -15.80 48.41 10.61
#